data_119382b285bc2fc578a739d521366ced
#
_entry.id   119382b285bc2fc578a739d521366ced
#
_cell.length_a   1.000
_cell.length_b   1.000
_cell.length_c   1.000
_cell.angle_alpha   90.00
_cell.angle_beta   90.00
_cell.angle_gamma   90.00
#
_symmetry.space_group_name_H-M   'P 1'
#
loop_
_entity.id
_entity.type
_entity.pdbx_description
1 polymer ?
#
loop_
_entity_poly.entity_id
_entity_poly.type
_entity_poly.pdbx_seq_one_letter_code
_entity_poly.pdbx_strand_id
1 'polypeptide(L)'
;MNNYLETTHDVYKEAALTPDIGLCCTTNPIWELPGLKIPQIMQEMNYGCGSTVHARDLANNPKMLYVGVGGGMELLQFSYFNRQKGGVIGVDVVDEMLQASRENFKEAEAQNDWFKSEFVDLKKGDAMNLPVEGNSIDVAAQNCLFNIFKADDLKKAIAEMYRV
;
A
#
# COMPACT_ATOMS: atom_id res chain seq x y z
N MET A 1 0.26 -9.93 -28.69
CA MET A 1 1.11 -9.01 -27.89
C MET A 1 0.79 -9.30 -26.44
N ASN A 2 1.76 -9.78 -25.67
CA ASN A 2 1.51 -9.96 -24.25
C ASN A 2 1.16 -8.61 -23.65
N ASN A 3 0.05 -8.56 -22.96
CA ASN A 3 -0.36 -7.38 -22.24
C ASN A 3 0.63 -7.18 -21.07
N TYR A 4 1.40 -6.10 -21.08
CA TYR A 4 2.43 -5.86 -20.06
C TYR A 4 1.84 -5.84 -18.62
N LEU A 5 0.58 -5.45 -18.48
CA LEU A 5 -0.12 -5.48 -17.20
C LEU A 5 -0.37 -6.91 -16.69
N GLU A 6 -0.67 -7.86 -17.58
CA GLU A 6 -0.78 -9.27 -17.23
C GLU A 6 0.56 -9.81 -16.72
N THR A 7 1.64 -9.52 -17.45
CA THR A 7 2.99 -9.94 -17.00
C THR A 7 3.35 -9.34 -15.65
N THR A 8 3.04 -8.05 -15.43
CA THR A 8 3.28 -7.39 -14.15
C THR A 8 2.45 -8.03 -13.03
N HIS A 9 1.17 -8.29 -13.27
CA HIS A 9 0.29 -8.97 -12.32
C HIS A 9 0.85 -10.33 -11.90
N ASP A 10 1.31 -11.15 -12.85
CA ASP A 10 1.84 -12.48 -12.57
C ASP A 10 3.12 -12.41 -11.72
N VAL A 11 4.03 -11.47 -12.01
CA VAL A 11 5.24 -11.25 -11.21
C VAL A 11 4.90 -10.91 -9.76
N TYR A 12 3.99 -9.98 -9.52
CA TYR A 12 3.60 -9.61 -8.16
C TYR A 12 2.77 -10.68 -7.45
N LYS A 13 2.03 -11.49 -8.19
CA LYS A 13 1.35 -12.67 -7.65
C LYS A 13 2.35 -13.69 -7.10
N GLU A 14 3.41 -13.98 -7.83
CA GLU A 14 4.49 -14.86 -7.34
C GLU A 14 5.20 -14.26 -6.13
N ALA A 15 5.50 -12.96 -6.16
CA ALA A 15 6.15 -12.26 -5.06
C ALA A 15 5.28 -12.17 -3.78
N ALA A 16 3.96 -12.25 -3.91
CA ALA A 16 3.04 -12.34 -2.77
C ALA A 16 3.12 -13.69 -2.05
N LEU A 17 3.43 -14.75 -2.79
CA LEU A 17 3.54 -16.13 -2.25
C LEU A 17 4.95 -16.40 -1.72
N THR A 18 5.96 -15.83 -2.38
CA THR A 18 7.37 -16.00 -2.02
C THR A 18 8.05 -14.65 -2.17
N PRO A 19 8.36 -13.95 -1.07
CA PRO A 19 9.01 -12.63 -1.14
C PRO A 19 10.28 -12.66 -1.96
N ASP A 20 10.39 -11.76 -2.94
CA ASP A 20 11.55 -11.61 -3.81
C ASP A 20 12.27 -10.28 -3.54
N ILE A 21 13.32 -10.34 -2.73
CA ILE A 21 14.15 -9.17 -2.39
C ILE A 21 14.89 -8.56 -3.60
N GLY A 22 14.92 -9.25 -4.74
CA GLY A 22 15.48 -8.77 -5.99
C GLY A 22 14.54 -7.91 -6.83
N LEU A 23 13.25 -7.87 -6.50
CA LEU A 23 12.25 -7.14 -7.24
C LEU A 23 12.44 -5.61 -7.22
N CYS A 24 13.03 -5.09 -6.14
CA CYS A 24 13.41 -3.69 -6.03
C CYS A 24 14.71 -3.56 -5.24
N CYS A 25 15.70 -2.85 -5.80
CA CYS A 25 17.01 -2.65 -5.17
C CYS A 25 16.99 -1.44 -4.25
N THR A 26 16.40 -1.52 -3.09
CA THR A 26 16.31 -0.34 -2.25
C THR A 26 16.71 -0.57 -0.81
N THR A 27 17.48 0.38 -0.32
CA THR A 27 17.58 0.68 1.10
C THR A 27 16.39 1.56 1.46
N ASN A 28 15.35 0.99 2.02
CA ASN A 28 14.19 1.75 2.43
C ASN A 28 14.40 2.41 3.78
N PRO A 29 14.33 3.72 3.90
CA PRO A 29 14.16 4.34 5.19
C PRO A 29 12.77 3.95 5.73
N ILE A 30 12.76 3.04 6.69
CA ILE A 30 11.56 2.73 7.47
C ILE A 30 11.38 3.88 8.46
N TRP A 31 10.18 4.45 8.55
CA TRP A 31 9.91 5.44 9.57
C TRP A 31 10.07 4.86 10.97
N GLU A 32 10.94 5.44 11.75
CA GLU A 32 11.04 5.17 13.18
C GLU A 32 9.92 5.94 13.91
N LEU A 33 8.77 5.31 14.06
CA LEU A 33 7.66 5.85 14.82
C LEU A 33 7.63 5.24 16.23
N PRO A 34 7.55 6.05 17.30
CA PRO A 34 7.59 5.55 18.66
C PRO A 34 6.52 4.50 18.94
N GLY A 35 6.93 3.30 19.35
CA GLY A 35 6.01 2.20 19.65
C GLY A 35 5.45 1.48 18.41
N LEU A 36 5.88 1.82 17.20
CA LEU A 36 5.58 1.03 16.01
C LEU A 36 6.63 -0.10 15.86
N LYS A 37 6.14 -1.33 15.77
CA LYS A 37 6.92 -2.51 15.40
C LYS A 37 6.43 -3.00 14.05
N ILE A 38 7.33 -3.08 13.08
CA ILE A 38 7.02 -3.57 11.73
C ILE A 38 7.42 -5.05 11.67
N PRO A 39 6.48 -5.98 11.43
CA PRO A 39 6.78 -7.39 11.23
C PRO A 39 7.84 -7.60 10.14
N GLN A 40 8.75 -8.55 10.35
CA GLN A 40 9.84 -8.81 9.41
C GLN A 40 9.31 -9.16 8.01
N ILE A 41 8.25 -9.94 7.91
CA ILE A 41 7.62 -10.30 6.63
C ILE A 41 7.17 -9.06 5.83
N MET A 42 6.68 -8.01 6.50
CA MET A 42 6.31 -6.76 5.83
C MET A 42 7.53 -6.02 5.28
N GLN A 43 8.68 -6.13 5.95
CA GLN A 43 9.95 -5.56 5.47
C GLN A 43 10.48 -6.34 4.27
N GLU A 44 10.40 -7.66 4.30
CA GLU A 44 10.81 -8.54 3.21
C GLU A 44 9.94 -8.37 1.96
N MET A 45 8.66 -8.07 2.14
CA MET A 45 7.70 -7.77 1.07
C MET A 45 7.65 -6.28 0.70
N ASN A 46 8.59 -5.48 1.17
CA ASN A 46 8.63 -4.06 0.84
C ASN A 46 9.36 -3.84 -0.49
N TYR A 47 8.61 -3.72 -1.55
CA TYR A 47 9.10 -3.45 -2.90
C TYR A 47 9.13 -1.93 -3.23
N GLY A 48 8.94 -1.09 -2.23
CA GLY A 48 8.91 0.37 -2.36
C GLY A 48 10.27 1.03 -2.20
N CYS A 49 10.36 2.30 -2.55
CA CYS A 49 11.58 3.11 -2.57
C CYS A 49 11.64 4.15 -1.44
N GLY A 50 11.24 3.79 -0.25
CA GLY A 50 11.17 4.69 0.91
C GLY A 50 9.78 5.29 1.14
N SER A 51 9.66 6.20 2.10
CA SER A 51 8.38 6.82 2.45
C SER A 51 7.96 7.85 1.40
N THR A 52 6.73 7.70 0.90
CA THR A 52 6.16 8.59 -0.14
C THR A 52 5.42 9.80 0.43
N VAL A 53 5.13 9.77 1.74
CA VAL A 53 4.40 10.83 2.43
C VAL A 53 5.21 11.30 3.64
N HIS A 54 5.29 12.61 3.86
CA HIS A 54 5.95 13.14 5.04
C HIS A 54 5.00 13.10 6.25
N ALA A 55 5.51 12.77 7.45
CA ALA A 55 4.69 12.63 8.67
C ALA A 55 3.85 13.88 8.99
N ARG A 56 4.32 15.09 8.66
CA ARG A 56 3.56 16.34 8.84
C ARG A 56 2.28 16.40 8.00
N ASP A 57 2.26 15.71 6.83
CA ASP A 57 1.12 15.71 5.92
C ASP A 57 0.04 14.71 6.41
N LEU A 58 0.37 13.93 7.44
CA LEU A 58 -0.52 12.97 8.11
C LEU A 58 -1.10 13.51 9.44
N ALA A 59 -0.95 14.80 9.72
CA ALA A 59 -1.54 15.42 10.89
C ALA A 59 -3.08 15.47 10.80
N ASN A 60 -3.75 15.49 11.98
CA ASN A 60 -5.20 15.62 12.10
C ASN A 60 -6.03 14.41 11.63
N ASN A 61 -5.49 13.21 11.74
CA ASN A 61 -6.16 11.95 11.37
C ASN A 61 -6.73 11.94 9.93
N PRO A 62 -5.93 12.23 8.91
CA PRO A 62 -6.42 12.28 7.54
C PRO A 62 -6.92 10.90 7.11
N LYS A 63 -7.96 10.87 6.30
CA LYS A 63 -8.37 9.65 5.61
C LYS A 63 -7.42 9.39 4.46
N MET A 64 -6.80 8.22 4.46
CA MET A 64 -5.69 7.91 3.58
C MET A 64 -6.02 6.80 2.58
N LEU A 65 -5.52 6.94 1.37
CA LEU A 65 -5.52 5.90 0.35
C LEU A 65 -4.08 5.54 -0.01
N TYR A 66 -3.79 4.25 -0.07
CA TYR A 66 -2.54 3.73 -0.61
C TYR A 66 -2.81 2.73 -1.73
N VAL A 67 -2.19 2.97 -2.90
CA VAL A 67 -2.38 2.16 -4.11
C VAL A 67 -1.12 1.34 -4.37
N GLY A 68 -1.31 0.01 -4.49
CA GLY A 68 -0.23 -0.97 -4.55
C GLY A 68 0.21 -1.38 -3.13
N VAL A 69 -0.58 -2.24 -2.47
CA VAL A 69 -0.44 -2.48 -1.02
C VAL A 69 0.80 -3.28 -0.62
N GLY A 70 1.38 -4.08 -1.54
CA GLY A 70 2.51 -4.94 -1.21
C GLY A 70 2.26 -5.80 0.02
N GLY A 71 3.21 -5.87 0.93
CA GLY A 71 3.07 -6.58 2.22
C GLY A 71 2.27 -5.84 3.28
N GLY A 72 1.74 -4.64 3.00
CA GLY A 72 0.92 -3.83 3.92
C GLY A 72 1.72 -2.91 4.85
N MET A 73 3.03 -2.77 4.68
CA MET A 73 3.89 -2.01 5.59
C MET A 73 3.48 -0.52 5.67
N GLU A 74 3.26 0.14 4.55
CA GLU A 74 2.85 1.54 4.52
C GLU A 74 1.44 1.74 5.11
N LEU A 75 0.54 0.78 4.91
CA LEU A 75 -0.79 0.81 5.53
C LEU A 75 -0.71 0.71 7.05
N LEU A 76 0.19 -0.11 7.59
CA LEU A 76 0.48 -0.16 9.03
C LEU A 76 1.04 1.18 9.52
N GLN A 77 2.00 1.77 8.81
CA GLN A 77 2.57 3.08 9.14
C GLN A 77 1.52 4.20 9.10
N PHE A 78 0.64 4.21 8.11
CA PHE A 78 -0.45 5.18 8.01
C PHE A 78 -1.47 5.01 9.12
N SER A 79 -1.75 3.77 9.53
CA SER A 79 -2.64 3.49 10.66
C SER A 79 -2.11 4.04 12.00
N TYR A 80 -0.82 4.34 12.09
CA TYR A 80 -0.27 5.04 13.25
C TYR A 80 -0.86 6.45 13.42
N PHE A 81 -1.18 7.11 12.31
CA PHE A 81 -1.72 8.48 12.27
C PHE A 81 -3.25 8.53 12.23
N ASN A 82 -3.92 7.48 11.72
CA ASN A 82 -5.37 7.39 11.75
C ASN A 82 -5.81 6.01 12.26
N ARG A 83 -6.18 5.96 13.54
CA ARG A 83 -6.58 4.74 14.26
C ARG A 83 -8.10 4.53 14.26
N GLN A 84 -8.79 4.99 13.22
CA GLN A 84 -10.22 4.82 13.06
C GLN A 84 -10.52 3.65 12.13
N LYS A 85 -11.64 2.99 12.34
CA LYS A 85 -12.09 1.93 11.45
C LYS A 85 -12.24 2.44 10.01
N GLY A 86 -11.52 1.81 9.07
CA GLY A 86 -11.47 2.22 7.67
C GLY A 86 -10.85 3.60 7.43
N GLY A 87 -10.06 4.12 8.36
CA GLY A 87 -9.34 5.39 8.23
C GLY A 87 -8.23 5.34 7.18
N VAL A 88 -7.74 4.13 6.89
CA VAL A 88 -6.75 3.85 5.85
C VAL A 88 -7.35 2.90 4.83
N ILE A 89 -7.31 3.24 3.54
CA ILE A 89 -7.76 2.38 2.45
C ILE A 89 -6.55 1.89 1.68
N GLY A 90 -6.46 0.58 1.47
CA GLY A 90 -5.47 -0.06 0.61
C GLY A 90 -6.12 -0.61 -0.64
N VAL A 91 -5.60 -0.29 -1.82
CA VAL A 91 -6.08 -0.82 -3.10
C VAL A 91 -4.98 -1.59 -3.80
N ASP A 92 -5.29 -2.80 -4.25
CA ASP A 92 -4.40 -3.59 -5.10
C ASP A 92 -5.21 -4.38 -6.14
N VAL A 93 -4.59 -4.65 -7.28
CA VAL A 93 -5.20 -5.45 -8.34
C VAL A 93 -4.95 -6.95 -8.14
N VAL A 94 -3.93 -7.31 -7.34
CA VAL A 94 -3.49 -8.67 -7.08
C VAL A 94 -4.15 -9.21 -5.80
N ASP A 95 -5.02 -10.22 -5.92
CA ASP A 95 -5.72 -10.81 -4.77
C ASP A 95 -4.76 -11.41 -3.74
N GLU A 96 -3.69 -12.02 -4.21
CA GLU A 96 -2.66 -12.63 -3.38
C GLU A 96 -1.92 -11.58 -2.52
N MET A 97 -1.67 -10.37 -3.05
CA MET A 97 -1.10 -9.26 -2.27
C MET A 97 -2.08 -8.79 -1.19
N LEU A 98 -3.35 -8.65 -1.52
CA LEU A 98 -4.39 -8.32 -0.52
C LEU A 98 -4.49 -9.39 0.57
N GLN A 99 -4.38 -10.66 0.21
CA GLN A 99 -4.41 -11.75 1.17
C GLN A 99 -3.15 -11.75 2.05
N ALA A 100 -1.97 -11.60 1.47
CA ALA A 100 -0.72 -11.50 2.20
C ALA A 100 -0.75 -10.32 3.20
N SER A 101 -1.24 -9.15 2.78
CA SER A 101 -1.42 -8.01 3.69
C SER A 101 -2.35 -8.33 4.86
N ARG A 102 -3.47 -9.04 4.63
CA ARG A 102 -4.39 -9.45 5.72
C ARG A 102 -3.71 -10.36 6.74
N GLU A 103 -2.91 -11.32 6.28
CA GLU A 103 -2.16 -12.21 7.18
C GLU A 103 -1.09 -11.43 7.96
N ASN A 104 -0.35 -10.56 7.29
CA ASN A 104 0.67 -9.72 7.91
C ASN A 104 0.09 -8.77 8.96
N PHE A 105 -1.14 -8.28 8.78
CA PHE A 105 -1.82 -7.46 9.78
C PHE A 105 -2.13 -8.23 11.07
N LYS A 106 -2.38 -9.52 11.02
CA LYS A 106 -2.54 -10.35 12.23
C LYS A 106 -1.24 -10.38 13.06
N GLU A 107 -0.10 -10.49 12.38
CA GLU A 107 1.19 -10.42 13.05
C GLU A 107 1.46 -9.00 13.59
N ALA A 108 1.12 -7.97 12.82
CA ALA A 108 1.23 -6.58 13.26
C ALA A 108 0.36 -6.29 14.49
N GLU A 109 -0.87 -6.82 14.59
CA GLU A 109 -1.71 -6.73 15.78
C GLU A 109 -1.09 -7.40 17.01
N ALA A 110 -0.44 -8.54 16.81
CA ALA A 110 0.23 -9.25 17.91
C ALA A 110 1.46 -8.49 18.45
N GLN A 111 2.09 -7.67 17.61
CA GLN A 111 3.29 -6.90 17.97
C GLN A 111 2.98 -5.46 18.42
N ASN A 112 1.80 -4.93 18.10
CA ASN A 112 1.41 -3.54 18.33
C ASN A 112 0.05 -3.46 19.01
N ASP A 113 -0.01 -3.32 20.31
CA ASP A 113 -1.26 -3.27 21.10
C ASP A 113 -2.25 -2.18 20.65
N TRP A 114 -1.73 -1.13 20.00
CA TRP A 114 -2.50 -0.01 19.48
C TRP A 114 -3.12 -0.28 18.11
N PHE A 115 -2.55 -1.20 17.31
CA PHE A 115 -3.00 -1.46 15.94
C PHE A 115 -4.20 -2.44 15.94
N LYS A 116 -5.13 -2.18 15.03
CA LYS A 116 -6.24 -3.09 14.71
C LYS A 116 -6.37 -3.20 13.20
N SER A 117 -6.48 -4.40 12.67
CA SER A 117 -6.65 -4.64 11.23
C SER A 117 -7.87 -3.91 10.67
N GLU A 118 -8.91 -3.66 11.47
CA GLU A 118 -10.09 -2.89 11.05
C GLU A 118 -9.82 -1.41 10.77
N PHE A 119 -8.64 -0.88 11.12
CA PHE A 119 -8.23 0.47 10.72
C PHE A 119 -7.97 0.56 9.22
N VAL A 120 -7.68 -0.59 8.60
CA VAL A 120 -7.39 -0.71 7.17
C VAL A 120 -8.55 -1.38 6.44
N ASP A 121 -9.06 -0.72 5.40
CA ASP A 121 -10.03 -1.27 4.45
C ASP A 121 -9.30 -1.67 3.16
N LEU A 122 -9.13 -2.99 2.95
CA LEU A 122 -8.45 -3.54 1.78
C LEU A 122 -9.45 -3.82 0.67
N LYS A 123 -9.26 -3.18 -0.48
CA LYS A 123 -10.12 -3.31 -1.67
C LYS A 123 -9.34 -3.82 -2.87
N LYS A 124 -9.95 -4.75 -3.60
CA LYS A 124 -9.47 -5.08 -4.94
C LYS A 124 -9.85 -3.97 -5.91
N GLY A 125 -8.88 -3.49 -6.69
CA GLY A 125 -9.14 -2.44 -7.68
C GLY A 125 -7.94 -2.14 -8.55
N ASP A 126 -8.22 -1.50 -9.68
CA ASP A 126 -7.22 -1.01 -10.63
C ASP A 126 -6.90 0.46 -10.31
N ALA A 127 -5.62 0.82 -10.33
CA ALA A 127 -5.15 2.20 -10.14
C ALA A 127 -5.73 3.17 -11.19
N MET A 128 -6.12 2.67 -12.36
CA MET A 128 -6.77 3.44 -13.42
C MET A 128 -8.28 3.56 -13.27
N ASN A 129 -8.86 2.89 -12.26
CA ASN A 129 -10.29 2.94 -11.91
C ASN A 129 -10.46 2.56 -10.44
N LEU A 130 -10.13 3.49 -9.54
CA LEU A 130 -10.09 3.24 -8.10
C LEU A 130 -11.50 3.01 -7.53
N PRO A 131 -11.72 1.93 -6.74
CA PRO A 131 -13.02 1.63 -6.11
C PRO A 131 -13.25 2.51 -4.86
N VAL A 132 -13.00 3.80 -5.00
CA VAL A 132 -13.06 4.82 -3.95
C VAL A 132 -13.87 6.01 -4.45
N GLU A 133 -14.73 6.54 -3.59
CA GLU A 133 -15.59 7.69 -3.90
C GLU A 133 -14.74 8.94 -4.17
N GLY A 134 -15.18 9.77 -5.12
CA GLY A 134 -14.50 11.02 -5.44
C GLY A 134 -14.53 12.02 -4.28
N ASN A 135 -13.45 12.77 -4.12
CA ASN A 135 -13.28 13.78 -3.06
C ASN A 135 -13.51 13.22 -1.63
N SER A 136 -13.13 11.95 -1.40
CA SER A 136 -13.34 11.28 -0.12
C SER A 136 -12.05 10.99 0.65
N ILE A 137 -10.90 11.32 0.08
CA ILE A 137 -9.56 11.03 0.60
C ILE A 137 -8.80 12.35 0.84
N ASP A 138 -8.17 12.47 1.99
CA ASP A 138 -7.33 13.62 2.32
C ASP A 138 -5.90 13.46 1.79
N VAL A 139 -5.38 12.22 1.79
CA VAL A 139 -4.02 11.90 1.32
C VAL A 139 -4.06 10.61 0.50
N ALA A 140 -3.76 10.71 -0.79
CA ALA A 140 -3.56 9.58 -1.68
C ALA A 140 -2.08 9.37 -1.98
N ALA A 141 -1.58 8.15 -1.79
CA ALA A 141 -0.18 7.81 -1.97
C ALA A 141 0.00 6.49 -2.72
N GLN A 142 1.17 6.33 -3.32
CA GLN A 142 1.66 5.10 -3.93
C GLN A 142 3.19 5.08 -3.88
N ASN A 143 3.81 3.93 -4.02
CA ASN A 143 5.26 3.80 -4.08
C ASN A 143 5.64 2.80 -5.18
N CYS A 144 6.53 3.21 -6.09
CA CYS A 144 7.03 2.41 -7.21
C CYS A 144 5.95 1.84 -8.16
N LEU A 145 4.68 2.27 -8.05
CA LEU A 145 3.59 1.82 -8.93
C LEU A 145 3.60 2.54 -10.27
N PHE A 146 3.80 3.85 -10.28
CA PHE A 146 3.65 4.65 -11.50
C PHE A 146 4.70 4.35 -12.57
N ASN A 147 5.85 3.82 -12.21
CA ASN A 147 6.90 3.44 -13.14
C ASN A 147 6.59 2.20 -13.97
N ILE A 148 5.57 1.41 -13.61
CA ILE A 148 5.14 0.25 -14.41
C ILE A 148 4.22 0.65 -15.56
N PHE A 149 3.57 1.83 -15.51
CA PHE A 149 2.58 2.23 -16.50
C PHE A 149 3.21 2.85 -17.75
N LYS A 150 2.62 2.56 -18.90
CA LYS A 150 2.83 3.34 -20.12
C LYS A 150 2.18 4.72 -19.99
N ALA A 151 2.62 5.68 -20.79
CA ALA A 151 2.25 7.09 -20.66
C ALA A 151 0.73 7.36 -20.56
N ASP A 152 -0.09 6.67 -21.34
CA ASP A 152 -1.55 6.91 -21.34
C ASP A 152 -2.23 6.27 -20.12
N ASP A 153 -1.76 5.11 -19.67
CA ASP A 153 -2.25 4.45 -18.47
C ASP A 153 -1.79 5.21 -17.22
N LEU A 154 -0.56 5.73 -17.21
CA LEU A 154 -0.07 6.61 -16.15
C LEU A 154 -0.96 7.86 -15.98
N LYS A 155 -1.36 8.50 -17.08
CA LYS A 155 -2.28 9.66 -17.00
C LYS A 155 -3.60 9.31 -16.34
N LYS A 156 -4.17 8.13 -16.64
CA LYS A 156 -5.41 7.64 -16.03
C LYS A 156 -5.22 7.40 -14.53
N ALA A 157 -4.13 6.71 -14.15
CA ALA A 157 -3.85 6.43 -12.74
C ALA A 157 -3.65 7.72 -11.93
N ILE A 158 -2.93 8.71 -12.47
CA ILE A 158 -2.78 10.03 -11.83
C ILE A 158 -4.14 10.74 -11.71
N ALA A 159 -4.97 10.71 -12.77
CA ALA A 159 -6.29 11.32 -12.75
C ALA A 159 -7.21 10.69 -11.69
N GLU A 160 -7.15 9.37 -11.52
CA GLU A 160 -7.91 8.65 -10.49
C GLU A 160 -7.44 9.01 -9.08
N MET A 161 -6.13 9.09 -8.83
CA MET A 161 -5.61 9.55 -7.52
C MET A 161 -5.99 10.99 -7.22
N TYR A 162 -6.14 11.84 -8.23
CA TYR A 162 -6.61 13.22 -8.05
C TYR A 162 -8.14 13.30 -7.83
N ARG A 163 -8.91 12.36 -8.41
CA ARG A 163 -10.37 12.32 -8.31
C ARG A 163 -10.86 11.96 -6.89
N VAL A 164 -10.14 11.06 -6.24
CA VAL A 164 -10.55 10.50 -4.92
C VAL A 164 -10.24 11.43 -3.78
#